data_e4cbbbe825d1c3df9c077163c1f431b5
#
_entry.id   e4cbbbe825d1c3df9c077163c1f431b5
#
_cell.length_a   1.000
_cell.length_b   1.000
_cell.length_c   1.000
_cell.angle_alpha   90.00
_cell.angle_beta   90.00
_cell.angle_gamma   90.00
#
_symmetry.space_group_name_H-M   'P 1'
#
loop_
_entity.id
_entity.type
_entity.pdbx_description
1 polymer ?
#
loop_
_entity_poly.entity_id
_entity_poly.type
_entity_poly.pdbx_seq_one_letter_code
_entity_poly.pdbx_strand_id
1 'polypeptide(L)'
;MDCLDKIVQLKKMGKKIGFTCSTFELGPHSGHDVMLMECKQNCDFLIVGLLTDPTISRPEKNKPVQSTFERWIQITSNKYVDMVIPFDTECDLEDMLKIIMPDVRFCGEEYKGKTHTGSNIEGIKIFYNKRNHSFSS
;
A
#
# COMPACT_ATOMS: atom_id res chain seq x y z
N MET A 1 11.19 13.52 13.38
CA MET A 1 10.80 12.11 13.67
C MET A 1 10.73 11.34 12.37
N ASP A 2 11.46 10.26 12.24
CA ASP A 2 11.41 9.46 11.01
C ASP A 2 10.14 8.60 10.96
N CYS A 3 9.91 7.95 9.80
CA CYS A 3 8.71 7.15 9.59
C CYS A 3 8.58 6.00 10.60
N LEU A 4 9.69 5.31 10.86
CA LEU A 4 9.66 4.16 11.76
C LEU A 4 9.36 4.58 13.20
N ASP A 5 9.96 5.67 13.66
CA ASP A 5 9.71 6.21 15.00
C ASP A 5 8.23 6.56 15.16
N LYS A 6 7.63 7.18 14.15
CA LYS A 6 6.22 7.54 14.18
C LYS A 6 5.33 6.29 14.25
N ILE A 7 5.66 5.26 13.49
CA ILE A 7 4.91 4.00 13.49
C ILE A 7 4.98 3.34 14.87
N VAL A 8 6.18 3.27 15.45
CA VAL A 8 6.38 2.70 16.79
C VAL A 8 5.54 3.46 17.82
N GLN A 9 5.57 4.80 17.75
CA GLN A 9 4.80 5.64 18.67
C GLN A 9 3.29 5.38 18.55
N LEU A 10 2.78 5.31 17.32
CA LEU A 10 1.37 5.04 17.05
C LEU A 10 0.94 3.68 17.61
N LYS A 11 1.78 2.66 17.45
CA LYS A 11 1.51 1.32 18.01
C LYS A 11 1.44 1.36 19.52
N LYS A 12 2.32 2.11 20.18
CA LYS A 12 2.29 2.29 21.65
C LYS A 12 1.01 2.97 22.10
N MET A 13 0.42 3.81 21.24
CA MET A 13 -0.86 4.49 21.51
C MET A 13 -2.08 3.60 21.24
N GLY A 14 -1.87 2.37 20.80
CA GLY A 14 -2.96 1.46 20.46
C GLY A 14 -3.61 1.73 19.10
N LYS A 15 -2.95 2.48 18.24
CA LYS A 15 -3.49 2.80 16.91
C LYS A 15 -3.31 1.60 15.97
N LYS A 16 -4.33 1.34 15.16
CA LYS A 16 -4.32 0.26 14.18
C LYS A 16 -3.67 0.75 12.89
N ILE A 17 -2.58 0.10 12.50
CA ILE A 17 -1.80 0.46 11.30
C ILE A 17 -2.27 -0.39 10.12
N GLY A 18 -2.66 0.27 9.03
CA GLY A 18 -3.01 -0.38 7.77
C GLY A 18 -1.96 -0.12 6.71
N PHE A 19 -1.82 -1.04 5.76
CA PHE A 19 -0.84 -0.96 4.68
C PHE A 19 -1.46 -1.42 3.36
N THR A 20 -1.20 -0.68 2.30
CA THR A 20 -1.50 -1.11 0.93
C THR A 20 -0.36 -0.63 0.03
N CYS A 21 -0.21 -1.23 -1.15
CA CYS A 21 0.84 -0.84 -2.08
C CYS A 21 0.39 -0.95 -3.53
N SER A 22 0.96 -0.10 -4.38
CA SER A 22 0.73 -0.10 -5.83
C SER A 22 1.68 0.91 -6.48
N THR A 23 1.66 0.99 -7.81
CA THR A 23 2.37 2.03 -8.57
C THR A 23 1.63 3.36 -8.56
N PHE A 24 0.31 3.34 -8.48
CA PHE A 24 -0.56 4.53 -8.50
C PHE A 24 -0.24 5.45 -9.68
N GLU A 25 -0.06 4.88 -10.86
CA GLU A 25 0.23 5.64 -12.07
C GLU A 25 -0.97 6.48 -12.51
N LEU A 26 -0.70 7.65 -13.09
CA LEU A 26 -1.70 8.65 -13.51
C LEU A 26 -2.57 9.14 -12.34
N GLY A 27 -2.04 9.03 -11.13
CA GLY A 27 -2.72 9.43 -9.92
C GLY A 27 -3.87 8.49 -9.54
N PRO A 28 -4.39 8.63 -8.32
CA PRO A 28 -5.56 7.87 -7.93
C PRO A 28 -6.77 8.31 -8.73
N HIS A 29 -7.41 7.36 -9.44
CA HIS A 29 -8.71 7.59 -10.07
C HIS A 29 -9.82 7.24 -9.06
N SER A 30 -11.08 7.38 -9.47
CA SER A 30 -12.23 7.14 -8.58
C SER A 30 -12.20 5.76 -7.92
N GLY A 31 -11.78 4.72 -8.66
CA GLY A 31 -11.64 3.38 -8.11
C GLY A 31 -10.58 3.30 -7.02
N HIS A 32 -9.42 3.96 -7.23
CA HIS A 32 -8.38 4.05 -6.21
C HIS A 32 -8.86 4.82 -4.99
N ASP A 33 -9.59 5.91 -5.18
CA ASP A 33 -10.11 6.70 -4.07
C ASP A 33 -11.10 5.90 -3.23
N VAL A 34 -11.99 5.13 -3.85
CA VAL A 34 -12.93 4.26 -3.15
C VAL A 34 -12.18 3.19 -2.35
N MET A 35 -11.16 2.58 -2.97
CA MET A 35 -10.34 1.58 -2.30
C MET A 35 -9.59 2.17 -1.11
N LEU A 36 -8.97 3.34 -1.28
CA LEU A 36 -8.25 4.00 -0.20
C LEU A 36 -9.18 4.42 0.94
N MET A 37 -10.39 4.87 0.61
CA MET A 37 -11.42 5.16 1.61
C MET A 37 -11.77 3.91 2.42
N GLU A 38 -11.98 2.79 1.76
CA GLU A 38 -12.27 1.52 2.43
C GLU A 38 -11.12 1.10 3.34
N CYS A 39 -9.88 1.24 2.87
CA CYS A 39 -8.71 0.94 3.69
C CYS A 39 -8.69 1.81 4.95
N LYS A 40 -8.90 3.11 4.79
CA LYS A 40 -8.86 4.04 5.92
C LYS A 40 -9.99 3.77 6.92
N GLN A 41 -11.14 3.31 6.45
CA GLN A 41 -12.25 2.94 7.34
C GLN A 41 -11.92 1.74 8.23
N ASN A 42 -10.93 0.95 7.85
CA ASN A 42 -10.55 -0.27 8.56
C ASN A 42 -9.24 -0.15 9.35
N CYS A 43 -8.71 1.07 9.48
CA CYS A 43 -7.50 1.31 10.28
C CYS A 43 -7.50 2.76 10.78
N ASP A 44 -6.60 3.05 11.70
CA ASP A 44 -6.42 4.40 12.24
C ASP A 44 -5.39 5.20 11.47
N PHE A 45 -4.40 4.53 10.90
CA PHE A 45 -3.28 5.15 10.18
C PHE A 45 -2.96 4.30 8.97
N LEU A 46 -3.10 4.89 7.77
CA LEU A 46 -2.89 4.17 6.51
C LEU A 46 -1.54 4.52 5.90
N ILE A 47 -0.71 3.50 5.73
CA ILE A 47 0.58 3.60 5.05
C ILE A 47 0.42 3.05 3.64
N VAL A 48 0.91 3.80 2.66
CA VAL A 48 0.93 3.39 1.26
C VAL A 48 2.37 3.11 0.83
N GLY A 49 2.64 1.90 0.37
CA GLY A 49 3.88 1.55 -0.30
C GLY A 49 3.79 1.95 -1.76
N LEU A 50 4.68 2.82 -2.22
CA LEU A 50 4.70 3.26 -3.61
C LEU A 50 5.78 2.51 -4.38
N LEU A 51 5.38 1.63 -5.28
CA LEU A 51 6.31 0.87 -6.13
C LEU A 51 6.89 1.80 -7.19
N THR A 52 8.21 1.96 -7.19
CA THR A 52 8.89 2.92 -8.06
C THR A 52 8.92 2.46 -9.51
N ASP A 53 9.36 1.22 -9.75
CA ASP A 53 9.46 0.65 -11.10
C ASP A 53 9.14 -0.84 -11.05
N PRO A 54 7.96 -1.25 -11.54
CA PRO A 54 7.58 -2.66 -11.49
C PRO A 54 8.45 -3.56 -12.36
N THR A 55 9.21 -2.99 -13.33
CA THR A 55 10.05 -3.78 -14.23
C THR A 55 11.31 -4.33 -13.55
N ILE A 56 11.69 -3.81 -12.39
CA ILE A 56 12.87 -4.30 -11.65
C ILE A 56 12.67 -5.74 -11.22
N SER A 57 11.53 -6.05 -10.60
CA SER A 57 11.19 -7.41 -10.17
C SER A 57 10.44 -8.21 -11.24
N ARG A 58 9.74 -7.52 -12.14
CA ARG A 58 8.92 -8.14 -13.19
C ARG A 58 9.21 -7.45 -14.52
N PRO A 59 10.27 -7.88 -15.26
CA PRO A 59 10.68 -7.22 -16.51
C PRO A 59 9.59 -7.16 -17.58
N GLU A 60 8.58 -8.05 -17.50
CA GLU A 60 7.45 -8.07 -18.44
C GLU A 60 6.45 -6.95 -18.22
N LYS A 61 6.53 -6.26 -17.11
CA LYS A 61 5.65 -5.11 -16.83
C LYS A 61 6.13 -3.87 -17.58
N ASN A 62 5.22 -2.96 -17.86
CA ASN A 62 5.56 -1.67 -18.47
C ASN A 62 6.08 -0.71 -17.40
N LYS A 63 7.05 0.13 -17.79
CA LYS A 63 7.51 1.20 -16.92
C LYS A 63 6.41 2.24 -16.77
N PRO A 64 6.27 2.85 -15.57
CA PRO A 64 5.31 3.92 -15.40
C PRO A 64 5.62 5.11 -16.30
N VAL A 65 4.58 5.76 -16.82
CA VAL A 65 4.72 6.98 -17.60
C VAL A 65 5.09 8.16 -16.70
N GLN A 66 4.46 8.23 -15.53
CA GLN A 66 4.78 9.27 -14.55
C GLN A 66 6.01 8.88 -13.73
N SER A 67 6.81 9.88 -13.36
CA SER A 67 7.96 9.66 -12.49
C SER A 67 7.50 9.23 -11.09
N THR A 68 8.43 8.68 -10.31
CA THR A 68 8.15 8.35 -8.90
C THR A 68 7.75 9.59 -8.13
N PHE A 69 8.42 10.71 -8.37
CA PHE A 69 8.13 11.97 -7.68
C PHE A 69 6.71 12.46 -7.98
N GLU A 70 6.29 12.41 -9.24
CA GLU A 70 4.94 12.80 -9.63
C GLU A 70 3.88 11.93 -8.95
N ARG A 71 4.09 10.63 -8.97
CA ARG A 71 3.17 9.68 -8.32
C ARG A 71 3.15 9.85 -6.80
N TRP A 72 4.31 10.13 -6.21
CA TRP A 72 4.44 10.38 -4.78
C TRP A 72 3.62 11.61 -4.36
N ILE A 73 3.74 12.71 -5.11
CA ILE A 73 2.97 13.92 -4.83
C ILE A 73 1.47 13.63 -4.91
N GLN A 74 1.04 12.92 -5.94
CA GLN A 74 -0.37 12.63 -6.14
C GLN A 74 -0.94 11.78 -4.98
N ILE A 75 -0.22 10.75 -4.56
CA ILE A 75 -0.73 9.86 -3.52
C ILE A 75 -0.63 10.50 -2.13
N THR A 76 0.39 11.31 -1.86
CA THR A 76 0.48 12.02 -0.57
C THR A 76 -0.59 13.09 -0.42
N SER A 77 -1.14 13.57 -1.53
CA SER A 77 -2.23 14.55 -1.52
C SER A 77 -3.60 13.92 -1.26
N ASN A 78 -3.68 12.61 -1.25
CA ASN A 78 -4.95 11.92 -1.00
C ASN A 78 -5.30 11.98 0.49
N LYS A 79 -6.53 12.39 0.79
CA LYS A 79 -6.97 12.63 2.18
C LYS A 79 -7.01 11.37 3.04
N TYR A 80 -7.07 10.19 2.44
CA TYR A 80 -7.13 8.93 3.18
C TYR A 80 -5.76 8.37 3.51
N VAL A 81 -4.71 8.91 2.90
CA VAL A 81 -3.34 8.41 3.05
C VAL A 81 -2.60 9.21 4.12
N ASP A 82 -2.04 8.52 5.09
CA ASP A 82 -1.31 9.17 6.19
C ASP A 82 0.20 9.17 6.00
N MET A 83 0.73 8.19 5.28
CA MET A 83 2.18 8.07 5.06
C MET A 83 2.43 7.32 3.76
N VAL A 84 3.44 7.75 3.00
CA VAL A 84 3.87 7.09 1.77
C VAL A 84 5.33 6.69 1.90
N ILE A 85 5.63 5.43 1.59
CA ILE A 85 7.00 4.90 1.62
C ILE A 85 7.29 4.28 0.25
N PRO A 86 8.24 4.81 -0.52
CA PRO A 86 8.61 4.20 -1.81
C PRO A 86 9.42 2.93 -1.60
N PHE A 87 9.27 1.98 -2.51
CA PHE A 87 10.09 0.76 -2.54
C PHE A 87 10.33 0.34 -4.00
N ASP A 88 11.40 -0.40 -4.23
CA ASP A 88 11.84 -0.73 -5.60
C ASP A 88 11.55 -2.17 -6.00
N THR A 89 11.67 -3.12 -5.06
CA THR A 89 11.59 -4.55 -5.38
C THR A 89 10.62 -5.28 -4.45
N GLU A 90 10.26 -6.51 -4.84
CA GLU A 90 9.42 -7.37 -4.00
C GLU A 90 10.14 -7.74 -2.69
N CYS A 91 11.48 -7.89 -2.74
CA CYS A 91 12.27 -8.12 -1.52
C CYS A 91 12.19 -6.94 -0.57
N ASP A 92 12.24 -5.72 -1.10
CA ASP A 92 12.09 -4.51 -0.31
C ASP A 92 10.72 -4.45 0.35
N LEU A 93 9.67 -4.86 -0.38
CA LEU A 93 8.31 -4.91 0.15
C LEU A 93 8.22 -5.88 1.32
N GLU A 94 8.80 -7.06 1.17
CA GLU A 94 8.79 -8.06 2.24
C GLU A 94 9.52 -7.56 3.49
N ASP A 95 10.69 -6.96 3.30
CA ASP A 95 11.48 -6.39 4.39
C ASP A 95 10.70 -5.26 5.09
N MET A 96 10.07 -4.40 4.31
CA MET A 96 9.26 -3.30 4.86
C MET A 96 8.09 -3.83 5.69
N LEU A 97 7.40 -4.86 5.21
CA LEU A 97 6.28 -5.47 5.95
C LEU A 97 6.76 -6.09 7.27
N LYS A 98 7.93 -6.74 7.26
CA LYS A 98 8.50 -7.33 8.48
C LYS A 98 8.92 -6.27 9.50
N ILE A 99 9.40 -5.13 9.04
CA ILE A 99 9.81 -4.02 9.91
C ILE A 99 8.60 -3.28 10.47
N ILE A 100 7.66 -2.94 9.61
CA ILE A 100 6.47 -2.18 10.01
C ILE A 100 5.49 -3.04 10.81
N MET A 101 5.31 -4.29 10.40
CA MET A 101 4.31 -5.19 10.98
C MET A 101 2.95 -4.52 11.10
N PRO A 102 2.34 -4.12 9.97
CA PRO A 102 1.02 -3.51 10.04
C PRO A 102 0.00 -4.48 10.64
N ASP A 103 -1.00 -3.94 11.31
CA ASP A 103 -2.09 -4.77 11.87
C ASP A 103 -2.92 -5.40 10.77
N VAL A 104 -3.09 -4.68 9.66
CA VAL A 104 -3.86 -5.16 8.52
C VAL A 104 -3.18 -4.70 7.22
N ARG A 105 -3.10 -5.62 6.26
CA ARG A 105 -2.62 -5.34 4.91
C ARG A 105 -3.81 -5.47 3.95
N PHE A 106 -3.97 -4.48 3.08
CA PHE A 106 -5.05 -4.46 2.10
C PHE A 106 -4.53 -4.92 0.74
N CYS A 107 -5.20 -5.89 0.15
CA CYS A 107 -4.90 -6.41 -1.18
C CYS A 107 -6.16 -6.44 -2.01
N GLY A 108 -6.03 -6.43 -3.35
CA GLY A 108 -7.19 -6.65 -4.21
C GLY A 108 -7.74 -8.06 -4.07
N GLU A 109 -9.04 -8.22 -4.24
CA GLU A 109 -9.67 -9.54 -4.09
C GLU A 109 -9.15 -10.58 -5.09
N GLU A 110 -8.54 -10.13 -6.20
CA GLU A 110 -7.92 -11.02 -7.18
C GLU A 110 -6.74 -11.83 -6.61
N TYR A 111 -6.18 -11.38 -5.49
CA TYR A 111 -5.10 -12.10 -4.81
C TYR A 111 -5.59 -13.11 -3.80
N LYS A 112 -6.88 -13.16 -3.52
CA LYS A 112 -7.45 -14.08 -2.54
C LYS A 112 -7.24 -15.53 -2.99
N GLY A 113 -6.70 -16.34 -2.09
CA GLY A 113 -6.39 -17.74 -2.38
C GLY A 113 -5.09 -17.94 -3.15
N LYS A 114 -4.35 -16.88 -3.44
CA LYS A 114 -3.06 -16.96 -4.13
C LYS A 114 -1.93 -16.56 -3.19
N THR A 115 -0.76 -17.15 -3.40
CA THR A 115 0.45 -16.74 -2.70
C THR A 115 0.99 -15.47 -3.34
N HIS A 116 1.27 -14.46 -2.54
CA HIS A 116 1.87 -13.21 -3.00
C HIS A 116 2.87 -12.70 -1.96
N THR A 117 3.69 -11.72 -2.34
CA THR A 117 4.76 -11.23 -1.48
C THR A 117 4.23 -10.85 -0.11
N GLY A 118 4.81 -11.44 0.93
CA GLY A 118 4.44 -11.17 2.31
C GLY A 118 3.16 -11.83 2.78
N SER A 119 2.51 -12.67 1.95
CA SER A 119 1.21 -13.27 2.30
C SER A 119 1.27 -14.25 3.46
N ASN A 120 2.46 -14.77 3.77
CA ASN A 120 2.66 -15.75 4.83
C ASN A 120 3.42 -15.20 6.04
N ILE A 121 3.45 -13.89 6.23
CA ILE A 121 4.05 -13.28 7.42
C ILE A 121 3.05 -13.39 8.57
N GLU A 122 3.43 -14.08 9.64
CA GLU A 122 2.60 -14.19 10.83
C GLU A 122 2.40 -12.82 11.48
N GLY A 123 1.19 -12.59 12.01
CA GLY A 123 0.88 -11.36 12.71
C GLY A 123 0.31 -10.26 11.84
N ILE A 124 0.30 -10.43 10.53
CA ILE A 124 -0.32 -9.48 9.60
C ILE A 124 -1.62 -10.07 9.07
N LYS A 125 -2.73 -9.42 9.40
CA LYS A 125 -4.04 -9.80 8.87
C LYS A 125 -4.19 -9.23 7.46
N ILE A 126 -4.71 -10.03 6.52
CA ILE A 126 -4.94 -9.57 5.16
C ILE A 126 -6.43 -9.31 4.95
N PHE A 127 -6.73 -8.11 4.45
CA PHE A 127 -8.08 -7.71 4.07
C PHE A 127 -8.11 -7.57 2.54
N TYR A 128 -9.06 -8.24 1.89
CA TYR A 128 -9.17 -8.20 0.43
C TYR A 128 -10.23 -7.19 0.01
N ASN A 129 -9.79 -6.13 -0.70
CA ASN A 129 -10.68 -5.09 -1.22
C ASN A 129 -11.48 -5.63 -2.40
N LYS A 130 -12.76 -5.29 -2.44
CA LYS A 130 -13.63 -5.66 -3.57
C LYS A 130 -13.26 -4.84 -4.80
N ARG A 131 -13.29 -5.49 -5.97
CA ARG A 131 -12.97 -4.88 -7.26
C ARG A 131 -14.19 -4.62 -8.13
N ASN A 132 -15.39 -4.91 -7.65
CA ASN A 132 -16.61 -4.77 -8.42
C ASN A 132 -17.33 -3.43 -8.21
N HIS A 133 -16.57 -2.37 -7.98
CA HIS A 133 -17.10 -1.02 -7.90
C HIS A 133 -17.38 -0.50 -9.31
N SER A 134 -18.45 0.29 -9.48
CA SER A 134 -18.78 0.90 -10.75
C SER A 134 -17.71 1.88 -11.24
N PHE A 135 -16.87 2.37 -10.35
CA PHE A 135 -15.78 3.30 -10.68
C PHE A 135 -14.49 2.58 -11.08
N SER A 136 -14.38 1.28 -10.87
CA SER A 136 -13.18 0.53 -11.22
C SER A 136 -13.10 0.37 -12.73
N SER A 137 -11.93 0.63 -13.25
CA SER A 137 -11.67 0.42 -14.66
C SER A 137 -11.03 -0.95 -14.91
#